data_20925bb778228b217549b77bb1b95d37
#
_entry.id   20925bb778228b217549b77bb1b95d37
#
_cell.length_a   1.000
_cell.length_b   1.000
_cell.length_c   1.000
_cell.angle_alpha   90.00
_cell.angle_beta   90.00
_cell.angle_gamma   90.00
#
_symmetry.space_group_name_H-M   'P 1'
#
loop_
_entity.id
_entity.type
_entity.pdbx_description
1 polymer ?
#
loop_
_entity_poly.entity_id
_entity_poly.type
_entity_poly.pdbx_seq_one_letter_code
_entity_poly.pdbx_strand_id
1 'polypeptide(L)'
;SEENVTSKTEVNLSVEYLSFTVKSNLKDGDLYVGGTKVGTLNSGKLDVNKVAVAGSSAVYVKKNFEDGSSIKTETLSIKKISEGQTVTLDADGVLDRDTADRLLTAAYGKFGSYASNHNTTPDGVSDIFLNGTDDTMYKDVTADIDKNTTGAKNRAADSITFSDVDVTEVIQTGEKTFKVTFTAVYDFYYGYDSKFKSSGDIKDKISWSCNVEYVGDNSDSSSSGSNYSDYRINGKAGESQNVSRENTVK
;
A
#
# COMPACT_ATOMS: atom_id res chain seq x y z
N SER A 1 61.12 -42.64 -35.07
CA SER A 1 59.78 -42.06 -35.33
C SER A 1 59.00 -41.93 -34.02
N GLU A 2 58.91 -40.72 -33.53
CA GLU A 2 58.02 -40.39 -32.37
C GLU A 2 56.56 -40.28 -32.86
N GLU A 3 55.70 -41.15 -32.37
CA GLU A 3 54.23 -41.00 -32.56
C GLU A 3 53.70 -39.93 -31.61
N ASN A 4 53.30 -38.82 -32.19
CA ASN A 4 52.52 -37.77 -31.46
C ASN A 4 51.12 -38.30 -31.17
N VAL A 5 50.91 -38.80 -29.96
CA VAL A 5 49.55 -39.14 -29.46
C VAL A 5 48.90 -37.86 -29.01
N THR A 6 48.03 -37.26 -29.85
CA THR A 6 47.13 -36.18 -29.46
C THR A 6 45.90 -36.81 -28.79
N SER A 7 45.83 -36.71 -27.45
CA SER A 7 44.60 -37.07 -26.73
C SER A 7 43.56 -35.97 -26.91
N LYS A 8 42.42 -36.28 -27.56
CA LYS A 8 41.24 -35.41 -27.58
C LYS A 8 40.44 -35.63 -26.29
N THR A 9 40.41 -34.63 -25.42
CA THR A 9 39.48 -34.62 -24.29
C THR A 9 38.15 -34.05 -24.75
N GLU A 10 37.14 -34.89 -24.85
CA GLU A 10 35.76 -34.44 -25.05
C GLU A 10 35.17 -34.03 -23.69
N VAL A 11 34.86 -32.75 -23.56
CA VAL A 11 34.13 -32.21 -22.39
C VAL A 11 32.63 -32.16 -22.74
N ASN A 12 31.88 -33.09 -22.20
CA ASN A 12 30.43 -33.07 -22.29
C ASN A 12 29.85 -32.13 -21.20
N LEU A 13 29.44 -30.95 -21.61
CA LEU A 13 28.71 -30.02 -20.74
C LEU A 13 27.22 -30.35 -20.79
N SER A 14 26.66 -30.89 -19.70
CA SER A 14 25.22 -31.00 -19.53
C SER A 14 24.71 -29.73 -18.83
N VAL A 15 23.73 -29.03 -19.43
CA VAL A 15 23.01 -27.91 -18.82
C VAL A 15 21.74 -28.44 -18.24
N GLU A 16 21.56 -28.31 -16.92
CA GLU A 16 20.28 -28.58 -16.28
C GLU A 16 19.34 -27.38 -16.48
N TYR A 17 18.08 -27.66 -16.75
CA TYR A 17 17.03 -26.66 -16.87
C TYR A 17 16.00 -26.88 -15.80
N LEU A 18 15.42 -25.79 -15.29
CA LEU A 18 14.40 -25.79 -14.25
C LEU A 18 13.21 -24.92 -14.69
N SER A 19 12.00 -25.42 -14.46
CA SER A 19 10.76 -24.65 -14.59
C SER A 19 10.11 -24.52 -13.22
N PHE A 20 9.66 -23.32 -12.87
CA PHE A 20 9.05 -23.03 -11.57
C PHE A 20 8.16 -21.79 -11.67
N THR A 21 7.32 -21.56 -10.66
CA THR A 21 6.49 -20.36 -10.56
C THR A 21 7.04 -19.45 -9.45
N VAL A 22 7.12 -18.16 -9.72
CA VAL A 22 7.43 -17.12 -8.71
C VAL A 22 6.16 -16.35 -8.37
N LYS A 23 5.92 -16.14 -7.07
CA LYS A 23 4.97 -15.16 -6.54
C LYS A 23 5.72 -14.10 -5.74
N SER A 24 5.24 -12.85 -5.79
CA SER A 24 5.82 -11.74 -5.03
C SER A 24 4.78 -10.65 -4.76
N ASN A 25 4.95 -9.93 -3.66
CA ASN A 25 4.22 -8.69 -3.38
C ASN A 25 4.68 -7.51 -4.28
N LEU A 26 5.80 -7.65 -4.98
CA LEU A 26 6.25 -6.71 -6.02
C LEU A 26 5.53 -7.02 -7.35
N LYS A 27 4.30 -6.55 -7.50
CA LYS A 27 3.35 -6.98 -8.55
C LYS A 27 3.88 -6.91 -9.98
N ASP A 28 4.67 -5.88 -10.31
CA ASP A 28 5.25 -5.65 -11.64
C ASP A 28 6.79 -5.67 -11.58
N GLY A 29 7.33 -6.40 -10.62
CA GLY A 29 8.77 -6.56 -10.44
C GLY A 29 9.40 -7.45 -11.51
N ASP A 30 10.66 -7.24 -11.77
CA ASP A 30 11.48 -8.05 -12.68
C ASP A 30 12.14 -9.20 -11.92
N LEU A 31 11.97 -10.42 -12.43
CA LEU A 31 12.65 -11.60 -11.91
C LEU A 31 14.06 -11.72 -12.51
N TYR A 32 15.02 -11.94 -11.65
CA TYR A 32 16.42 -12.17 -12.00
C TYR A 32 16.87 -13.57 -11.56
N VAL A 33 17.62 -14.24 -12.43
CA VAL A 33 18.29 -15.49 -12.14
C VAL A 33 19.76 -15.35 -12.55
N GLY A 34 20.69 -15.50 -11.60
CA GLY A 34 22.12 -15.32 -11.85
C GLY A 34 22.49 -13.93 -12.38
N GLY A 35 21.73 -12.89 -12.00
CA GLY A 35 21.93 -11.51 -12.46
C GLY A 35 21.30 -11.19 -13.81
N THR A 36 20.72 -12.17 -14.51
CA THR A 36 20.03 -11.96 -15.78
C THR A 36 18.52 -11.84 -15.55
N LYS A 37 17.90 -10.82 -16.11
CA LYS A 37 16.43 -10.68 -16.11
C LYS A 37 15.83 -11.79 -16.97
N VAL A 38 14.92 -12.58 -16.38
CA VAL A 38 14.23 -13.68 -17.06
C VAL A 38 12.77 -13.38 -17.38
N GLY A 39 12.19 -12.35 -16.77
CA GLY A 39 10.83 -11.89 -17.05
C GLY A 39 10.35 -10.85 -16.06
N THR A 40 9.13 -10.34 -16.29
CA THR A 40 8.44 -9.40 -15.41
C THR A 40 7.19 -10.09 -14.85
N LEU A 41 6.93 -9.94 -13.56
CA LEU A 41 5.75 -10.50 -12.91
C LEU A 41 4.50 -9.79 -13.41
N ASN A 42 3.45 -10.55 -13.69
CA ASN A 42 2.12 -10.01 -13.96
C ASN A 42 1.27 -10.18 -12.70
N SER A 43 0.84 -9.07 -12.12
CA SER A 43 0.06 -9.06 -10.87
C SER A 43 0.70 -9.90 -9.76
N GLY A 44 2.04 -9.85 -9.68
CA GLY A 44 2.81 -10.57 -8.66
C GLY A 44 3.07 -12.05 -8.96
N LYS A 45 2.86 -12.52 -10.19
CA LYS A 45 3.13 -13.92 -10.59
C LYS A 45 3.91 -14.00 -11.89
N LEU A 46 4.84 -14.96 -11.97
CA LEU A 46 5.55 -15.31 -13.21
C LEU A 46 5.79 -16.84 -13.25
N ASP A 47 5.39 -17.47 -14.34
CA ASP A 47 5.73 -18.86 -14.63
C ASP A 47 7.04 -18.88 -15.46
N VAL A 48 8.08 -19.47 -14.90
CA VAL A 48 9.41 -19.56 -15.50
C VAL A 48 9.54 -20.92 -16.21
N ASN A 49 9.85 -20.88 -17.50
CA ASN A 49 10.01 -22.07 -18.30
C ASN A 49 11.48 -22.26 -18.71
N LYS A 50 12.08 -23.38 -18.30
CA LYS A 50 13.41 -23.83 -18.74
C LYS A 50 14.52 -22.80 -18.58
N VAL A 51 14.70 -22.27 -17.37
CA VAL A 51 15.87 -21.47 -17.06
C VAL A 51 17.08 -22.40 -16.77
N ALA A 52 18.24 -22.06 -17.29
CA ALA A 52 19.45 -22.84 -17.07
C ALA A 52 19.90 -22.71 -15.61
N VAL A 53 20.19 -23.86 -14.97
CA VAL A 53 20.73 -23.92 -13.61
C VAL A 53 22.24 -23.91 -13.69
N ALA A 54 22.86 -22.77 -13.42
CA ALA A 54 24.33 -22.64 -13.38
C ALA A 54 24.76 -22.37 -11.92
N GLY A 55 25.41 -23.35 -11.33
CA GLY A 55 25.99 -23.19 -9.98
C GLY A 55 24.96 -22.86 -8.90
N SER A 56 25.26 -21.84 -8.07
CA SER A 56 24.34 -21.34 -7.00
C SER A 56 23.70 -20.03 -7.44
N SER A 57 23.16 -19.95 -8.66
CA SER A 57 22.55 -18.72 -9.18
C SER A 57 21.52 -18.15 -8.21
N ALA A 58 21.64 -16.86 -7.97
CA ALA A 58 20.73 -16.10 -7.11
C ALA A 58 19.41 -15.84 -7.84
N VAL A 59 18.28 -16.07 -7.17
CA VAL A 59 16.94 -15.78 -7.66
C VAL A 59 16.35 -14.70 -6.78
N TYR A 60 15.89 -13.61 -7.36
CA TYR A 60 15.25 -12.48 -6.67
C TYR A 60 14.36 -11.69 -7.60
N VAL A 61 13.41 -10.97 -7.02
CA VAL A 61 12.57 -9.98 -7.72
C VAL A 61 13.07 -8.58 -7.39
N LYS A 62 13.17 -7.71 -8.39
CA LYS A 62 13.54 -6.30 -8.23
C LYS A 62 12.52 -5.43 -8.97
N LYS A 63 12.09 -4.34 -8.32
CA LYS A 63 11.27 -3.30 -8.94
C LYS A 63 12.02 -1.98 -8.91
N ASN A 64 12.08 -1.30 -10.06
CA ASN A 64 12.62 0.06 -10.19
C ASN A 64 11.45 1.03 -10.34
N PHE A 65 11.61 2.24 -9.80
CA PHE A 65 10.59 3.29 -9.81
C PHE A 65 11.05 4.49 -10.65
N GLU A 66 10.10 5.34 -11.02
CA GLU A 66 10.35 6.54 -11.84
C GLU A 66 11.22 7.57 -11.12
N ASP A 67 11.17 7.62 -9.78
CA ASP A 67 12.01 8.48 -8.94
C ASP A 67 13.49 8.03 -8.87
N GLY A 68 13.83 6.92 -9.54
CA GLY A 68 15.16 6.32 -9.55
C GLY A 68 15.43 5.36 -8.37
N SER A 69 14.54 5.25 -7.41
CA SER A 69 14.64 4.28 -6.32
C SER A 69 14.36 2.85 -6.81
N SER A 70 14.70 1.86 -6.00
CA SER A 70 14.38 0.46 -6.30
C SER A 70 14.27 -0.36 -5.03
N ILE A 71 13.40 -1.38 -5.06
CA ILE A 71 13.24 -2.37 -4.01
C ILE A 71 13.58 -3.77 -4.55
N LYS A 72 14.12 -4.62 -3.69
CA LYS A 72 14.51 -5.98 -4.04
C LYS A 72 14.11 -6.93 -2.91
N THR A 73 13.62 -8.12 -3.30
CA THR A 73 13.35 -9.21 -2.35
C THR A 73 14.66 -9.79 -1.81
N GLU A 74 14.58 -10.56 -0.75
CA GLU A 74 15.68 -11.44 -0.38
C GLU A 74 16.08 -12.37 -1.53
N THR A 75 17.30 -12.86 -1.47
CA THR A 75 17.88 -13.71 -2.51
C THR A 75 17.72 -15.18 -2.13
N LEU A 76 17.08 -15.96 -3.00
CA LEU A 76 17.00 -17.40 -2.89
C LEU A 76 18.03 -18.06 -3.84
N SER A 77 18.72 -19.12 -3.40
CA SER A 77 19.54 -19.92 -4.31
C SER A 77 18.64 -20.80 -5.20
N ILE A 78 18.91 -20.83 -6.51
CA ILE A 78 18.20 -21.68 -7.46
C ILE A 78 18.24 -23.17 -7.08
N LYS A 79 19.29 -23.62 -6.41
CA LYS A 79 19.43 -25.00 -5.91
C LYS A 79 18.40 -25.39 -4.85
N LYS A 80 17.71 -24.43 -4.24
CA LYS A 80 16.63 -24.66 -3.28
C LYS A 80 15.25 -24.73 -3.95
N ILE A 81 15.21 -24.63 -5.26
CA ILE A 81 13.95 -24.68 -6.05
C ILE A 81 13.89 -26.01 -6.78
N SER A 82 12.75 -26.69 -6.68
CA SER A 82 12.48 -27.94 -7.40
C SER A 82 11.68 -27.70 -8.68
N GLU A 83 11.74 -28.64 -9.62
CA GLU A 83 10.93 -28.59 -10.86
C GLU A 83 9.45 -28.47 -10.53
N GLY A 84 8.76 -27.52 -11.17
CA GLY A 84 7.32 -27.24 -10.98
C GLY A 84 6.95 -26.57 -9.67
N GLN A 85 7.92 -26.23 -8.81
CA GLN A 85 7.64 -25.59 -7.50
C GLN A 85 7.12 -24.17 -7.67
N THR A 86 6.20 -23.75 -6.78
CA THR A 86 5.90 -22.32 -6.56
C THR A 86 6.74 -21.79 -5.40
N VAL A 87 7.49 -20.73 -5.63
CA VAL A 87 8.26 -20.02 -4.60
C VAL A 87 7.69 -18.64 -4.40
N THR A 88 7.66 -18.17 -3.15
CA THR A 88 7.26 -16.81 -2.80
C THR A 88 8.50 -16.00 -2.44
N LEU A 89 8.66 -14.87 -3.10
CA LEU A 89 9.76 -13.92 -2.89
C LEU A 89 9.15 -12.55 -2.60
N ASP A 90 8.96 -12.23 -1.34
CA ASP A 90 8.37 -10.96 -0.90
C ASP A 90 9.47 -9.99 -0.46
N ALA A 91 9.24 -8.72 -0.66
CA ALA A 91 10.05 -7.63 -0.12
C ALA A 91 9.37 -7.04 1.13
N ASP A 92 10.18 -6.61 2.08
CA ASP A 92 9.69 -5.92 3.27
C ASP A 92 9.22 -4.50 2.94
N GLY A 93 8.34 -3.95 3.78
CA GLY A 93 7.86 -2.58 3.66
C GLY A 93 6.94 -2.33 2.45
N VAL A 94 6.37 -3.37 1.83
CA VAL A 94 5.37 -3.23 0.75
C VAL A 94 3.97 -3.17 1.35
N LEU A 95 3.30 -2.04 1.15
CA LEU A 95 1.95 -1.81 1.65
C LEU A 95 0.93 -2.65 0.88
N ASP A 96 0.23 -3.54 1.58
CA ASP A 96 -0.92 -4.25 1.04
C ASP A 96 -2.24 -3.50 1.32
N ARG A 97 -3.31 -3.95 0.68
CA ARG A 97 -4.63 -3.33 0.81
C ARG A 97 -5.18 -3.39 2.24
N ASP A 98 -5.05 -4.53 2.89
CA ASP A 98 -5.61 -4.74 4.24
C ASP A 98 -4.89 -3.88 5.28
N THR A 99 -3.58 -3.70 5.12
CA THR A 99 -2.77 -2.81 5.97
C THR A 99 -3.11 -1.34 5.71
N ALA A 100 -3.29 -0.94 4.45
CA ALA A 100 -3.74 0.40 4.08
C ALA A 100 -5.14 0.70 4.65
N ASP A 101 -6.04 -0.26 4.59
CA ASP A 101 -7.41 -0.13 5.14
C ASP A 101 -7.38 0.08 6.65
N ARG A 102 -6.56 -0.67 7.38
CA ARG A 102 -6.35 -0.48 8.83
C ARG A 102 -5.75 0.87 9.18
N LEU A 103 -4.77 1.35 8.40
CA LEU A 103 -4.18 2.68 8.58
C LEU A 103 -5.23 3.78 8.40
N LEU A 104 -6.03 3.68 7.33
CA LEU A 104 -7.08 4.67 7.05
C LEU A 104 -8.22 4.60 8.06
N THR A 105 -8.63 3.41 8.49
CA THR A 105 -9.60 3.26 9.58
C THR A 105 -9.12 3.94 10.86
N ALA A 106 -7.83 3.79 11.21
CA ALA A 106 -7.24 4.49 12.34
C ALA A 106 -7.22 6.02 12.14
N ALA A 107 -6.93 6.51 10.92
CA ALA A 107 -6.99 7.93 10.59
C ALA A 107 -8.41 8.49 10.77
N TYR A 108 -9.42 7.79 10.26
CA TYR A 108 -10.83 8.19 10.42
C TYR A 108 -11.31 8.09 11.88
N GLY A 109 -10.72 7.20 12.69
CA GLY A 109 -10.89 7.19 14.13
C GLY A 109 -10.39 8.49 14.80
N LYS A 110 -9.28 9.07 14.31
CA LYS A 110 -8.80 10.39 14.79
C LYS A 110 -9.74 11.52 14.39
N PHE A 111 -10.28 11.51 13.17
CA PHE A 111 -11.27 12.50 12.73
C PHE A 111 -12.58 12.40 13.52
N GLY A 112 -13.06 11.18 13.81
CA GLY A 112 -14.21 10.97 14.68
C GLY A 112 -13.98 11.49 16.09
N SER A 113 -12.79 11.26 16.66
CA SER A 113 -12.40 11.80 17.96
C SER A 113 -12.32 13.34 17.96
N TYR A 114 -11.79 13.94 16.90
CA TYR A 114 -11.77 15.39 16.70
C TYR A 114 -13.19 15.97 16.69
N ALA A 115 -14.08 15.42 15.87
CA ALA A 115 -15.45 15.90 15.74
C ALA A 115 -16.27 15.74 17.04
N SER A 116 -16.11 14.63 17.76
CA SER A 116 -16.85 14.34 19.00
C SER A 116 -16.33 15.11 20.22
N ASN A 117 -15.09 15.59 20.18
CA ASN A 117 -14.47 16.35 21.28
C ASN A 117 -14.39 17.85 20.98
N HIS A 118 -15.50 18.44 20.52
CA HIS A 118 -15.62 19.89 20.24
C HIS A 118 -14.48 20.42 19.35
N ASN A 119 -14.11 19.65 18.32
CA ASN A 119 -13.07 19.99 17.35
C ASN A 119 -11.68 20.21 18.01
N THR A 120 -11.40 19.41 19.03
CA THR A 120 -10.10 19.40 19.69
C THR A 120 -9.21 18.30 19.10
N THR A 121 -7.97 18.64 18.79
CA THR A 121 -6.98 17.68 18.26
C THR A 121 -6.80 16.50 19.21
N PRO A 122 -7.02 15.26 18.75
CA PRO A 122 -6.82 14.08 19.57
C PRO A 122 -5.33 13.76 19.71
N ASP A 123 -4.98 13.02 20.74
CA ASP A 123 -3.63 12.50 20.94
C ASP A 123 -3.22 11.52 19.83
N GLY A 124 -1.93 11.40 19.56
CA GLY A 124 -1.36 10.41 18.65
C GLY A 124 -1.71 10.64 17.17
N VAL A 125 -1.96 11.88 16.75
CA VAL A 125 -2.12 12.23 15.32
C VAL A 125 -0.82 11.95 14.57
N SER A 126 0.35 12.21 15.15
CA SER A 126 1.67 11.90 14.57
C SER A 126 1.96 10.40 14.40
N ASP A 127 1.20 9.53 15.09
CA ASP A 127 1.32 8.09 14.91
C ASP A 127 0.64 7.59 13.62
N ILE A 128 -0.15 8.44 12.99
CA ILE A 128 -0.90 8.15 11.76
C ILE A 128 -0.45 9.05 10.61
N PHE A 129 -0.24 10.33 10.87
CA PHE A 129 0.13 11.33 9.88
C PHE A 129 1.59 11.75 10.07
N LEU A 130 2.42 11.63 9.02
CA LEU A 130 3.86 11.88 9.07
C LEU A 130 4.17 13.29 9.56
N ASN A 131 3.38 14.27 9.13
CA ASN A 131 3.51 15.68 9.52
C ASN A 131 2.58 16.07 10.68
N GLY A 132 2.04 15.06 11.40
CA GLY A 132 1.09 15.30 12.50
C GLY A 132 -0.10 16.15 12.05
N THR A 133 -0.43 17.20 12.81
CA THR A 133 -1.50 18.16 12.49
C THR A 133 -1.20 19.07 11.30
N ASP A 134 0.04 19.10 10.82
CA ASP A 134 0.44 19.85 9.62
C ASP A 134 0.23 19.08 8.31
N ASP A 135 -0.15 17.81 8.41
CA ASP A 135 -0.50 17.00 7.24
C ASP A 135 -1.66 17.61 6.46
N THR A 136 -1.55 17.62 5.12
CA THR A 136 -2.54 18.29 4.26
C THR A 136 -3.88 17.56 4.25
N MET A 137 -3.89 16.22 4.34
CA MET A 137 -5.15 15.48 4.44
C MET A 137 -5.81 15.72 5.80
N TYR A 138 -5.01 15.73 6.90
CA TYR A 138 -5.53 16.02 8.23
C TYR A 138 -6.19 17.41 8.29
N LYS A 139 -5.51 18.43 7.75
CA LYS A 139 -6.03 19.81 7.69
C LYS A 139 -7.31 19.91 6.88
N ASP A 140 -7.38 19.28 5.72
CA ASP A 140 -8.56 19.36 4.84
C ASP A 140 -9.79 18.72 5.50
N VAL A 141 -9.63 17.53 6.09
CA VAL A 141 -10.76 16.84 6.74
C VAL A 141 -11.22 17.58 8.00
N THR A 142 -10.29 18.05 8.84
CA THR A 142 -10.66 18.83 10.05
C THR A 142 -11.30 20.16 9.69
N ALA A 143 -10.82 20.85 8.66
CA ALA A 143 -11.44 22.07 8.16
C ALA A 143 -12.88 21.82 7.62
N ASP A 144 -13.14 20.68 7.01
CA ASP A 144 -14.48 20.31 6.57
C ASP A 144 -15.39 19.98 7.76
N ILE A 145 -14.88 19.33 8.80
CA ILE A 145 -15.59 19.15 10.07
C ILE A 145 -15.95 20.51 10.67
N ASP A 146 -14.98 21.41 10.82
CA ASP A 146 -15.19 22.76 11.39
C ASP A 146 -16.24 23.53 10.61
N LYS A 147 -16.17 23.52 9.28
CA LYS A 147 -17.10 24.22 8.40
C LYS A 147 -18.55 23.73 8.57
N ASN A 148 -18.75 22.45 8.88
CA ASN A 148 -20.07 21.85 9.01
C ASN A 148 -20.60 21.82 10.46
N THR A 149 -19.74 22.16 11.44
CA THR A 149 -20.09 22.23 12.86
C THR A 149 -19.94 23.65 13.39
N THR A 150 -18.87 23.99 14.10
CA THR A 150 -18.64 25.27 14.78
C THR A 150 -18.60 26.47 13.83
N GLY A 151 -18.12 26.29 12.59
CA GLY A 151 -18.04 27.31 11.55
C GLY A 151 -19.25 27.39 10.62
N ALA A 152 -20.31 26.64 10.86
CA ALA A 152 -21.46 26.60 9.97
C ALA A 152 -22.21 27.94 9.86
N LYS A 153 -22.37 28.43 8.62
CA LYS A 153 -23.00 29.74 8.34
C LYS A 153 -24.51 29.73 8.56
N ASN A 154 -25.17 28.59 8.31
CA ASN A 154 -26.64 28.47 8.37
C ASN A 154 -27.06 27.59 9.55
N ARG A 155 -26.88 26.29 9.41
CA ARG A 155 -27.21 25.28 10.40
C ARG A 155 -26.01 24.36 10.58
N ALA A 156 -25.52 24.24 11.81
CA ALA A 156 -24.49 23.29 12.18
C ALA A 156 -25.06 21.88 12.25
N ALA A 157 -24.27 20.88 11.85
CA ALA A 157 -24.54 19.51 12.21
C ALA A 157 -24.34 19.34 13.73
N ASP A 158 -25.22 18.57 14.37
CA ASP A 158 -25.10 18.25 15.79
C ASP A 158 -24.02 17.22 16.06
N SER A 159 -23.77 16.35 15.08
CA SER A 159 -22.65 15.41 15.09
C SER A 159 -22.20 15.05 13.68
N ILE A 160 -20.96 14.63 13.57
CA ILE A 160 -20.38 14.04 12.35
C ILE A 160 -19.77 12.71 12.75
N THR A 161 -20.13 11.65 11.99
CA THR A 161 -19.51 10.33 12.13
C THR A 161 -18.97 9.85 10.79
N PHE A 162 -18.03 8.91 10.83
CA PHE A 162 -17.36 8.36 9.67
C PHE A 162 -17.55 6.85 9.63
N SER A 163 -17.84 6.30 8.45
CA SER A 163 -17.98 4.86 8.25
C SER A 163 -17.51 4.46 6.85
N ASP A 164 -17.56 3.14 6.59
CA ASP A 164 -17.33 2.55 5.27
C ASP A 164 -16.05 3.04 4.60
N VAL A 165 -14.95 3.11 5.39
CA VAL A 165 -13.61 3.32 4.85
C VAL A 165 -13.24 2.09 4.05
N ASP A 166 -13.06 2.23 2.73
CA ASP A 166 -12.78 1.13 1.81
C ASP A 166 -11.68 1.53 0.84
N VAL A 167 -10.53 0.85 0.93
CA VAL A 167 -9.39 1.05 0.02
C VAL A 167 -9.71 0.41 -1.31
N THR A 168 -9.70 1.20 -2.37
CA THR A 168 -9.94 0.72 -3.74
C THR A 168 -8.66 0.39 -4.49
N GLU A 169 -7.57 1.10 -4.19
CA GLU A 169 -6.31 0.92 -4.90
C GLU A 169 -5.10 1.27 -4.02
N VAL A 170 -4.02 0.49 -4.16
CA VAL A 170 -2.70 0.77 -3.58
C VAL A 170 -1.67 0.64 -4.69
N ILE A 171 -0.98 1.74 -5.00
CA ILE A 171 0.09 1.81 -6.00
C ILE A 171 1.39 2.16 -5.29
N GLN A 172 2.41 1.30 -5.41
CA GLN A 172 3.75 1.63 -4.96
C GLN A 172 4.42 2.57 -5.96
N THR A 173 4.78 3.77 -5.52
CA THR A 173 5.34 4.85 -6.33
C THR A 173 6.85 5.04 -6.14
N GLY A 174 7.43 4.47 -5.10
CA GLY A 174 8.85 4.47 -4.79
C GLY A 174 9.20 3.33 -3.85
N GLU A 175 10.44 3.25 -3.41
CA GLU A 175 10.91 2.19 -2.51
C GLU A 175 10.08 2.13 -1.23
N LYS A 176 9.79 3.29 -0.64
CA LYS A 176 9.06 3.45 0.64
C LYS A 176 7.75 4.22 0.50
N THR A 177 7.34 4.57 -0.71
CA THR A 177 6.21 5.46 -0.94
C THR A 177 5.10 4.80 -1.73
N PHE A 178 3.87 5.14 -1.37
CA PHE A 178 2.65 4.56 -1.94
C PHE A 178 1.61 5.65 -2.17
N LYS A 179 0.79 5.47 -3.20
CA LYS A 179 -0.45 6.21 -3.39
C LYS A 179 -1.61 5.28 -3.07
N VAL A 180 -2.49 5.70 -2.16
CA VAL A 180 -3.67 4.93 -1.74
C VAL A 180 -4.91 5.70 -2.15
N THR A 181 -5.82 5.05 -2.87
CA THR A 181 -7.15 5.58 -3.22
C THR A 181 -8.20 4.81 -2.44
N PHE A 182 -9.15 5.52 -1.85
CA PHE A 182 -10.17 4.95 -0.99
C PHE A 182 -11.45 5.78 -0.99
N THR A 183 -12.53 5.24 -0.42
CA THR A 183 -13.76 5.97 -0.13
C THR A 183 -14.05 5.94 1.36
N ALA A 184 -14.77 6.95 1.86
CA ALA A 184 -15.31 6.98 3.21
C ALA A 184 -16.68 7.66 3.19
N VAL A 185 -17.57 7.29 4.12
CA VAL A 185 -18.88 7.92 4.30
C VAL A 185 -18.80 8.89 5.47
N TYR A 186 -19.20 10.13 5.21
CA TYR A 186 -19.37 11.22 6.17
C TYR A 186 -20.85 11.34 6.46
N ASP A 187 -21.26 11.13 7.70
CA ASP A 187 -22.64 11.22 8.14
C ASP A 187 -22.83 12.44 9.05
N PHE A 188 -23.51 13.46 8.53
CA PHE A 188 -23.83 14.70 9.22
C PHE A 188 -25.24 14.59 9.78
N TYR A 189 -25.37 14.45 11.09
CA TYR A 189 -26.65 14.39 11.78
C TYR A 189 -27.15 15.78 12.16
N TYR A 190 -28.42 16.04 11.91
CA TYR A 190 -29.14 17.24 12.28
C TYR A 190 -30.36 16.85 13.13
N GLY A 191 -30.33 17.10 14.44
CA GLY A 191 -31.45 16.91 15.34
C GLY A 191 -32.59 17.91 15.02
N TYR A 192 -33.76 17.71 15.58
CA TYR A 192 -34.87 18.62 15.32
C TYR A 192 -34.57 20.05 15.77
N ASP A 193 -34.72 21.01 14.89
CA ASP A 193 -34.58 22.44 15.14
C ASP A 193 -35.91 23.16 14.85
N SER A 194 -36.40 23.90 15.85
CA SER A 194 -37.70 24.59 15.75
C SER A 194 -37.69 25.75 14.74
N LYS A 195 -36.53 26.37 14.48
CA LYS A 195 -36.39 27.44 13.48
C LYS A 195 -36.48 26.88 12.07
N PHE A 196 -35.80 25.74 11.82
CA PHE A 196 -35.80 25.10 10.51
C PHE A 196 -36.94 24.09 10.34
N LYS A 197 -37.58 23.68 11.45
CA LYS A 197 -38.65 22.66 11.51
C LYS A 197 -38.28 21.37 10.78
N SER A 198 -37.02 20.94 10.93
CA SER A 198 -36.47 19.80 10.22
C SER A 198 -35.46 19.04 11.07
N SER A 199 -35.29 17.76 10.75
CA SER A 199 -34.25 16.87 11.30
C SER A 199 -33.90 15.82 10.28
N GLY A 200 -32.76 15.12 10.44
CA GLY A 200 -32.35 14.03 9.58
C GLY A 200 -30.85 14.00 9.38
N ASP A 201 -30.43 13.25 8.40
CA ASP A 201 -29.01 13.03 8.09
C ASP A 201 -28.68 13.48 6.67
N ILE A 202 -27.43 13.91 6.49
CA ILE A 202 -26.80 14.05 5.18
C ILE A 202 -25.60 13.10 5.16
N LYS A 203 -25.63 12.12 4.25
CA LYS A 203 -24.54 11.17 4.07
C LYS A 203 -23.82 11.44 2.76
N ASP A 204 -22.57 11.80 2.85
CA ASP A 204 -21.69 12.00 1.69
C ASP A 204 -20.68 10.87 1.61
N LYS A 205 -20.68 10.12 0.49
CA LYS A 205 -19.59 9.19 0.16
C LYS A 205 -18.55 9.95 -0.61
N ILE A 206 -17.35 10.07 -0.02
CA ILE A 206 -16.25 10.86 -0.55
C ILE A 206 -15.14 9.90 -1.00
N SER A 207 -14.61 10.11 -2.21
CA SER A 207 -13.38 9.47 -2.68
C SER A 207 -12.18 10.36 -2.41
N TRP A 208 -11.11 9.76 -1.89
CA TRP A 208 -9.84 10.39 -1.58
C TRP A 208 -8.68 9.64 -2.20
N SER A 209 -7.58 10.35 -2.43
CA SER A 209 -6.27 9.74 -2.61
C SER A 209 -5.27 10.41 -1.66
N CYS A 210 -4.46 9.60 -0.98
CA CYS A 210 -3.38 10.07 -0.13
C CYS A 210 -2.05 9.39 -0.47
N ASN A 211 -0.95 10.06 -0.12
CA ASN A 211 0.36 9.44 -0.11
C ASN A 211 0.56 8.74 1.24
N VAL A 212 1.23 7.61 1.21
CA VAL A 212 1.61 6.84 2.39
C VAL A 212 3.10 6.55 2.32
N GLU A 213 3.79 6.64 3.44
CA GLU A 213 5.22 6.37 3.55
C GLU A 213 5.48 5.26 4.56
N TYR A 214 6.36 4.32 4.20
CA TYR A 214 6.88 3.31 5.10
C TYR A 214 7.95 3.94 6.00
N VAL A 215 7.72 3.93 7.30
CA VAL A 215 8.61 4.49 8.33
C VAL A 215 9.15 3.43 9.29
N GLY A 216 8.76 2.17 9.08
CA GLY A 216 9.24 1.05 9.87
C GLY A 216 10.75 0.90 9.75
N ASP A 217 11.37 0.44 10.84
CA ASP A 217 12.77 0.06 10.83
C ASP A 217 12.85 -1.43 10.44
N ASN A 218 13.55 -1.73 9.34
CA ASN A 218 13.74 -3.10 8.83
C ASN A 218 14.50 -4.02 9.82
N SER A 219 14.74 -3.56 11.06
CA SER A 219 15.51 -4.29 12.07
C SER A 219 14.75 -5.44 12.72
N ASP A 220 13.41 -5.49 12.66
CA ASP A 220 12.58 -6.57 13.21
C ASP A 220 11.95 -7.45 12.13
N SER A 221 12.78 -8.27 11.48
CA SER A 221 12.38 -9.23 10.43
C SER A 221 11.55 -10.43 10.93
N SER A 222 10.91 -10.35 12.09
CA SER A 222 10.20 -11.50 12.69
C SER A 222 8.68 -11.51 12.51
N SER A 223 8.06 -10.49 11.89
CA SER A 223 6.62 -10.50 11.61
C SER A 223 6.36 -10.46 10.11
N SER A 224 5.96 -11.59 9.56
CA SER A 224 5.50 -11.75 8.17
C SER A 224 4.14 -11.08 7.88
N GLY A 225 3.76 -10.05 8.62
CA GLY A 225 2.54 -9.28 8.43
C GLY A 225 2.84 -7.79 8.57
N SER A 226 2.54 -7.02 7.55
CA SER A 226 2.67 -5.57 7.59
C SER A 226 1.83 -5.00 8.73
N ASN A 227 2.49 -4.38 9.72
CA ASN A 227 1.79 -3.65 10.76
C ASN A 227 1.48 -2.25 10.24
N TYR A 228 0.22 -1.78 10.32
CA TYR A 228 -0.13 -0.43 9.85
C TYR A 228 0.63 0.67 10.62
N SER A 229 1.14 0.39 11.84
CA SER A 229 1.98 1.32 12.60
C SER A 229 3.34 1.60 11.96
N ASP A 230 3.76 0.80 10.97
CA ASP A 230 4.99 1.02 10.21
C ASP A 230 4.80 1.99 9.05
N TYR A 231 3.58 2.49 8.87
CA TYR A 231 3.23 3.42 7.80
C TYR A 231 2.66 4.71 8.36
N ARG A 232 2.84 5.81 7.61
CA ARG A 232 2.25 7.12 7.89
C ARG A 232 1.62 7.70 6.63
N ILE A 233 0.48 8.35 6.80
CA ILE A 233 -0.10 9.19 5.74
C ILE A 233 0.81 10.41 5.59
N ASN A 234 1.24 10.69 4.35
CA ASN A 234 2.10 11.82 3.99
C ASN A 234 1.38 12.75 3.01
N GLY A 235 0.29 13.31 3.46
CA GLY A 235 -0.52 14.27 2.74
C GLY A 235 -1.50 13.66 1.72
N LYS A 236 -2.37 14.53 1.21
CA LYS A 236 -3.28 14.18 0.12
C LYS A 236 -2.54 14.02 -1.21
N ALA A 237 -3.01 13.11 -2.07
CA ALA A 237 -2.48 12.88 -3.42
C ALA A 237 -3.44 13.34 -4.52
N GLY A 238 -4.26 14.33 -4.24
CA GLY A 238 -5.25 14.92 -5.13
C GLY A 238 -6.43 15.51 -4.36
N GLU A 239 -7.37 16.12 -5.08
CA GLU A 239 -8.58 16.67 -4.47
C GLU A 239 -9.60 15.55 -4.21
N SER A 240 -10.36 15.67 -3.12
CA SER A 240 -11.47 14.77 -2.82
C SER A 240 -12.62 14.97 -3.81
N GLN A 241 -13.37 13.90 -4.02
CA GLN A 241 -14.53 13.90 -4.90
C GLN A 241 -15.76 13.32 -4.20
N ASN A 242 -16.88 14.03 -4.24
CA ASN A 242 -18.13 13.48 -3.77
C ASN A 242 -18.65 12.44 -4.79
N VAL A 243 -18.77 11.19 -4.33
CA VAL A 243 -19.22 10.05 -5.13
C VAL A 243 -20.74 9.95 -5.12
N SER A 244 -21.34 10.15 -3.95
CA SER A 244 -22.80 10.15 -3.78
C SER A 244 -23.20 10.96 -2.56
N ARG A 245 -24.44 11.45 -2.58
CA ARG A 245 -25.05 12.17 -1.46
C ARG A 245 -26.47 11.69 -1.23
N GLU A 246 -26.76 11.34 0.01
CA GLU A 246 -28.10 11.07 0.50
C GLU A 246 -28.51 12.19 1.48
N ASN A 247 -29.74 12.68 1.37
CA ASN A 247 -30.23 13.73 2.25
C ASN A 247 -31.66 13.38 2.72
N THR A 248 -31.77 13.10 4.01
CA THR A 248 -33.07 12.78 4.67
C THR A 248 -33.59 13.92 5.53
N VAL A 249 -32.93 15.08 5.55
CA VAL A 249 -33.35 16.24 6.33
C VAL A 249 -34.69 16.77 5.81
N LYS A 250 -35.73 16.67 6.66
CA LYS A 250 -37.08 17.08 6.36
C LYS A 250 -37.72 17.84 7.55
#